data_71e16628f428ce4b17df8cd5c51423e2
#
_entry.id   71e16628f428ce4b17df8cd5c51423e2
#
_cell.length_a   1.000
_cell.length_b   1.000
_cell.length_c   1.000
_cell.angle_alpha   90.00
_cell.angle_beta   90.00
_cell.angle_gamma   90.00
#
_symmetry.space_group_name_H-M   'P 1'
#
loop_
_entity.id
_entity.type
_entity.pdbx_description
1 polymer ?
#
loop_
_entity_poly.entity_id
_entity_poly.type
_entity_poly.pdbx_seq_one_letter_code
_entity_poly.pdbx_strand_id
1 'polypeptide(L)'
;MYKFVSGFLDFILVKMAKSLHVLGEENIPKDNKYVVTCTHESYNEVIMLGVALYPNEIHYMAKKELFNNKWFGKFLTSLNAFPVNRENPGPSTLKRPVNLLRENKTVGIFPAGHRTSVEGTPLKRGASTIALLGKAPILPAAYVGPKKLHGLITGQALIKFGKPIYQSDIPKELKRNEKIDFITKEIETRTAQLQKELRLIQDSLND
;
A
#
# COMPACT_ATOMS: atom_id res chain seq x y z
N MET A 1 -1.72 -16.79 10.18
CA MET A 1 -1.29 -15.78 11.17
C MET A 1 -1.73 -14.37 10.76
N TYR A 2 -1.63 -13.99 9.48
CA TYR A 2 -2.04 -12.66 9.00
C TYR A 2 -3.44 -12.25 9.49
N LYS A 3 -4.49 -13.03 9.15
CA LYS A 3 -5.88 -12.72 9.56
C LYS A 3 -6.06 -12.56 11.06
N PHE A 4 -5.36 -13.38 11.87
CA PHE A 4 -5.44 -13.29 13.33
C PHE A 4 -4.83 -11.96 13.82
N VAL A 5 -3.64 -11.60 13.34
CA VAL A 5 -2.96 -10.36 13.72
C VAL A 5 -3.74 -9.14 13.24
N SER A 6 -4.15 -9.12 11.97
CA SER A 6 -4.89 -7.98 11.41
C SER A 6 -6.27 -7.84 12.05
N GLY A 7 -6.99 -8.94 12.32
CA GLY A 7 -8.28 -8.89 13.00
C GLY A 7 -8.17 -8.46 14.47
N PHE A 8 -7.12 -8.87 15.18
CA PHE A 8 -6.86 -8.42 16.55
C PHE A 8 -6.53 -6.91 16.58
N LEU A 9 -5.70 -6.44 15.63
CA LEU A 9 -5.39 -5.02 15.52
C LEU A 9 -6.62 -4.20 15.07
N ASP A 10 -7.45 -4.71 14.16
CA ASP A 10 -8.73 -4.09 13.79
C ASP A 10 -9.60 -3.90 15.02
N PHE A 11 -9.77 -4.96 15.82
CA PHE A 11 -10.56 -4.88 17.04
C PHE A 11 -10.03 -3.82 18.01
N ILE A 12 -8.71 -3.77 18.22
CA ILE A 12 -8.11 -2.78 19.13
C ILE A 12 -8.16 -1.37 18.54
N LEU A 13 -7.68 -1.16 17.31
CA LEU A 13 -7.42 0.18 16.76
C LEU A 13 -8.67 0.83 16.17
N VAL A 14 -9.57 0.03 15.57
CA VAL A 14 -10.79 0.56 14.97
C VAL A 14 -11.95 0.53 15.94
N LYS A 15 -12.19 -0.60 16.62
CA LYS A 15 -13.40 -0.80 17.43
C LYS A 15 -13.25 -0.32 18.87
N MET A 16 -12.12 -0.59 19.55
CA MET A 16 -11.91 -0.15 20.93
C MET A 16 -11.34 1.25 21.03
N ALA A 17 -10.14 1.48 20.51
CA ALA A 17 -9.45 2.75 20.62
C ALA A 17 -9.99 3.84 19.69
N LYS A 18 -10.71 3.44 18.61
CA LYS A 18 -11.18 4.35 17.55
C LYS A 18 -10.09 5.28 17.03
N SER A 19 -8.85 4.76 17.01
CA SER A 19 -7.65 5.50 16.64
C SER A 19 -7.34 5.42 15.14
N LEU A 20 -8.02 4.55 14.39
CA LEU A 20 -7.92 4.46 12.93
C LEU A 20 -9.28 4.77 12.28
N HIS A 21 -9.29 5.79 11.45
CA HIS A 21 -10.43 6.16 10.62
C HIS A 21 -10.13 5.83 9.16
N VAL A 22 -10.98 4.98 8.59
CA VAL A 22 -10.86 4.54 7.19
C VAL A 22 -11.89 5.29 6.35
N LEU A 23 -11.44 5.86 5.24
CA LEU A 23 -12.25 6.64 4.31
C LEU A 23 -12.13 6.06 2.91
N GLY A 24 -13.19 6.14 2.11
CA GLY A 24 -13.18 5.66 0.73
C GLY A 24 -13.19 4.14 0.60
N GLU A 25 -13.73 3.40 1.58
CA GLU A 25 -13.83 1.94 1.56
C GLU A 25 -14.62 1.43 0.35
N GLU A 26 -15.57 2.21 -0.15
CA GLU A 26 -16.36 1.93 -1.35
C GLU A 26 -15.50 1.81 -2.63
N ASN A 27 -14.28 2.34 -2.59
CA ASN A 27 -13.31 2.27 -3.69
C ASN A 27 -12.51 0.96 -3.71
N ILE A 28 -12.56 0.17 -2.63
CA ILE A 28 -11.81 -1.09 -2.55
C ILE A 28 -12.38 -2.08 -3.58
N PRO A 29 -11.56 -2.60 -4.53
CA PRO A 29 -12.04 -3.58 -5.49
C PRO A 29 -12.61 -4.81 -4.80
N LYS A 30 -13.77 -5.29 -5.26
CA LYS A 30 -14.44 -6.48 -4.69
C LYS A 30 -13.63 -7.76 -4.87
N ASP A 31 -12.85 -7.81 -5.96
CA ASP A 31 -11.92 -8.91 -6.22
C ASP A 31 -10.60 -8.64 -5.51
N ASN A 32 -9.99 -9.67 -4.92
CA ASN A 32 -8.69 -9.56 -4.25
C ASN A 32 -7.50 -9.35 -5.20
N LYS A 33 -7.76 -9.25 -6.50
CA LYS A 33 -6.76 -9.06 -7.54
C LYS A 33 -6.48 -7.58 -7.80
N TYR A 34 -5.71 -6.93 -6.93
CA TYR A 34 -5.28 -5.54 -7.16
C TYR A 34 -3.92 -5.25 -6.52
N VAL A 35 -3.29 -4.18 -6.99
CA VAL A 35 -2.13 -3.59 -6.35
C VAL A 35 -2.61 -2.44 -5.49
N VAL A 36 -2.36 -2.46 -4.19
CA VAL A 36 -2.56 -1.29 -3.34
C VAL A 36 -1.25 -0.51 -3.20
N THR A 37 -1.32 0.79 -3.44
CA THR A 37 -0.19 1.71 -3.24
C THR A 37 -0.53 2.69 -2.12
N CYS A 38 0.46 3.03 -1.29
CA CYS A 38 0.26 4.00 -0.20
C CYS A 38 1.49 4.90 -0.06
N THR A 39 1.31 6.08 0.53
CA THR A 39 2.40 6.91 1.05
C THR A 39 3.30 6.09 1.98
N HIS A 40 4.56 6.51 2.18
CA HIS A 40 5.48 5.77 3.03
C HIS A 40 6.42 6.71 3.80
N GLU A 41 6.01 7.13 4.98
CA GLU A 41 6.79 7.97 5.88
C GLU A 41 7.32 7.19 7.11
N SER A 42 6.59 6.16 7.53
CA SER A 42 6.92 5.34 8.72
C SER A 42 6.60 3.85 8.50
N TYR A 43 6.75 3.03 9.52
CA TYR A 43 6.27 1.63 9.50
C TYR A 43 4.77 1.52 9.77
N ASN A 44 4.18 2.57 10.34
CA ASN A 44 2.78 2.55 10.74
C ASN A 44 1.83 2.40 9.56
N GLU A 45 2.18 2.99 8.39
CA GLU A 45 1.37 2.82 7.17
C GLU A 45 1.22 1.36 6.76
N VAL A 46 2.28 0.55 6.93
CA VAL A 46 2.23 -0.88 6.59
C VAL A 46 1.22 -1.60 7.46
N ILE A 47 1.23 -1.31 8.77
CA ILE A 47 0.32 -1.91 9.74
C ILE A 47 -1.10 -1.40 9.50
N MET A 48 -1.28 -0.08 9.40
CA MET A 48 -2.59 0.55 9.26
C MET A 48 -3.25 0.18 7.94
N LEU A 49 -2.49 0.06 6.85
CA LEU A 49 -3.01 -0.41 5.57
C LEU A 49 -3.51 -1.87 5.66
N GLY A 50 -2.79 -2.72 6.41
CA GLY A 50 -3.19 -4.10 6.65
C GLY A 50 -4.45 -4.23 7.50
N VAL A 51 -4.64 -3.33 8.47
CA VAL A 51 -5.86 -3.24 9.30
C VAL A 51 -7.02 -2.67 8.48
N ALA A 52 -6.81 -1.58 7.75
CA ALA A 52 -7.84 -0.92 6.95
C ALA A 52 -8.40 -1.79 5.82
N LEU A 53 -7.63 -2.75 5.32
CA LEU A 53 -8.08 -3.69 4.29
C LEU A 53 -8.57 -5.02 4.86
N TYR A 54 -8.58 -5.22 6.19
CA TYR A 54 -9.13 -6.43 6.77
C TYR A 54 -10.61 -6.62 6.38
N PRO A 55 -11.06 -7.83 5.99
CA PRO A 55 -10.39 -9.13 6.07
C PRO A 55 -9.50 -9.52 4.86
N ASN A 56 -9.27 -8.63 3.90
CA ASN A 56 -8.44 -8.89 2.73
C ASN A 56 -6.97 -9.01 3.12
N GLU A 57 -6.30 -10.03 2.59
CA GLU A 57 -4.89 -10.27 2.88
C GLU A 57 -3.99 -9.53 1.89
N ILE A 58 -3.06 -8.72 2.39
CA ILE A 58 -2.07 -8.03 1.56
C ILE A 58 -0.75 -8.80 1.59
N HIS A 59 -0.11 -8.93 0.42
CA HIS A 59 1.23 -9.45 0.26
C HIS A 59 2.21 -8.30 0.04
N TYR A 60 3.06 -8.03 1.05
CA TYR A 60 3.95 -6.87 1.03
C TYR A 60 5.33 -7.17 0.43
N MET A 61 5.79 -6.28 -0.45
CA MET A 61 7.17 -6.28 -0.93
C MET A 61 8.09 -5.64 0.12
N ALA A 62 8.94 -6.42 0.78
CA ALA A 62 9.83 -5.95 1.83
C ALA A 62 11.31 -6.10 1.44
N LYS A 63 12.18 -5.24 1.98
CA LYS A 63 13.62 -5.27 1.72
C LYS A 63 14.21 -6.63 2.12
N LYS A 64 15.00 -7.27 1.25
CA LYS A 64 15.54 -8.63 1.48
C LYS A 64 16.34 -8.76 2.78
N GLU A 65 17.03 -7.68 3.19
CA GLU A 65 17.86 -7.65 4.39
C GLU A 65 17.05 -7.86 5.68
N LEU A 66 15.75 -7.55 5.67
CA LEU A 66 14.86 -7.83 6.79
C LEU A 66 14.67 -9.34 7.05
N PHE A 67 14.98 -10.17 6.07
CA PHE A 67 14.87 -11.63 6.15
C PHE A 67 16.20 -12.31 6.53
N ASN A 68 17.29 -11.57 6.72
CA ASN A 68 18.59 -12.12 7.12
C ASN A 68 18.52 -12.75 8.53
N ASN A 69 17.76 -12.18 9.45
CA ASN A 69 17.44 -12.81 10.71
C ASN A 69 16.34 -13.86 10.48
N LYS A 70 16.64 -15.14 10.72
CA LYS A 70 15.75 -16.28 10.43
C LYS A 70 14.39 -16.18 11.18
N TRP A 71 14.40 -15.74 12.43
CA TRP A 71 13.18 -15.62 13.24
C TRP A 71 12.31 -14.47 12.76
N PHE A 72 12.92 -13.30 12.54
CA PHE A 72 12.22 -12.14 12.04
C PHE A 72 11.74 -12.34 10.60
N GLY A 73 12.53 -12.99 9.75
CA GLY A 73 12.12 -13.37 8.39
C GLY A 73 10.92 -14.32 8.37
N LYS A 74 10.89 -15.34 9.27
CA LYS A 74 9.72 -16.22 9.43
C LYS A 74 8.48 -15.43 9.88
N PHE A 75 8.64 -14.51 10.83
CA PHE A 75 7.56 -13.65 11.30
C PHE A 75 7.00 -12.81 10.15
N LEU A 76 7.85 -12.11 9.39
CA LEU A 76 7.44 -11.32 8.23
C LEU A 76 6.73 -12.17 7.17
N THR A 77 7.27 -13.37 6.88
CA THR A 77 6.65 -14.30 5.92
C THR A 77 5.27 -14.74 6.38
N SER A 78 5.07 -14.95 7.68
CA SER A 78 3.77 -15.31 8.23
C SER A 78 2.73 -14.16 8.20
N LEU A 79 3.22 -12.94 8.00
CA LEU A 79 2.42 -11.74 7.70
C LEU A 79 2.36 -11.44 6.19
N ASN A 80 2.56 -12.44 5.34
CA ASN A 80 2.51 -12.34 3.88
C ASN A 80 3.56 -11.39 3.26
N ALA A 81 4.59 -10.97 4.02
CA ALA A 81 5.68 -10.22 3.43
C ALA A 81 6.66 -11.14 2.69
N PHE A 82 7.22 -10.65 1.60
CA PHE A 82 8.22 -11.38 0.83
C PHE A 82 9.42 -10.50 0.45
N PRO A 83 10.63 -11.10 0.40
CA PRO A 83 11.85 -10.37 0.15
C PRO A 83 11.97 -9.89 -1.31
N VAL A 84 12.43 -8.64 -1.48
CA VAL A 84 12.81 -8.09 -2.77
C VAL A 84 14.16 -7.37 -2.68
N ASN A 85 14.99 -7.54 -3.69
CA ASN A 85 16.20 -6.77 -3.84
C ASN A 85 15.85 -5.40 -4.46
N ARG A 86 15.88 -4.34 -3.64
CA ARG A 86 15.53 -2.98 -4.08
C ARG A 86 16.70 -2.24 -4.73
N GLU A 87 17.92 -2.64 -4.44
CA GLU A 87 19.14 -2.02 -4.96
C GLU A 87 19.48 -2.53 -6.35
N ASN A 88 19.30 -3.84 -6.56
CA ASN A 88 19.48 -4.46 -7.87
C ASN A 88 18.24 -5.31 -8.21
N PRO A 89 17.15 -4.68 -8.72
CA PRO A 89 15.92 -5.37 -9.02
C PRO A 89 16.09 -6.28 -10.23
N GLY A 90 16.17 -7.60 -9.99
CA GLY A 90 16.19 -8.63 -11.04
C GLY A 90 14.77 -9.02 -11.50
N PRO A 91 14.68 -9.92 -12.49
CA PRO A 91 13.39 -10.43 -12.99
C PRO A 91 12.48 -11.02 -11.91
N SER A 92 13.07 -11.63 -10.86
CA SER A 92 12.33 -12.19 -9.72
C SER A 92 11.56 -11.14 -8.92
N THR A 93 12.04 -9.88 -8.90
CA THR A 93 11.37 -8.76 -8.24
C THR A 93 9.99 -8.48 -8.82
N LEU A 94 9.80 -8.71 -10.12
CA LEU A 94 8.51 -8.54 -10.80
C LEU A 94 7.72 -9.85 -10.87
N LYS A 95 8.40 -11.00 -11.00
CA LYS A 95 7.74 -12.30 -11.20
C LYS A 95 6.84 -12.69 -10.02
N ARG A 96 7.33 -12.57 -8.79
CA ARG A 96 6.59 -12.99 -7.60
C ARG A 96 5.29 -12.18 -7.41
N PRO A 97 5.29 -10.83 -7.39
CA PRO A 97 4.05 -10.07 -7.24
C PRO A 97 3.08 -10.28 -8.40
N VAL A 98 3.55 -10.43 -9.63
CA VAL A 98 2.71 -10.74 -10.80
C VAL A 98 2.02 -12.11 -10.64
N ASN A 99 2.72 -13.12 -10.12
CA ASN A 99 2.12 -14.42 -9.86
C ASN A 99 1.07 -14.35 -8.74
N LEU A 100 1.33 -13.59 -7.66
CA LEU A 100 0.34 -13.36 -6.61
C LEU A 100 -0.95 -12.73 -7.15
N LEU A 101 -0.83 -11.74 -8.04
CA LEU A 101 -2.00 -11.15 -8.71
C LEU A 101 -2.75 -12.16 -9.60
N ARG A 102 -2.04 -13.07 -10.28
CA ARG A 102 -2.65 -14.16 -11.06
C ARG A 102 -3.37 -15.19 -10.19
N GLU A 103 -2.96 -15.33 -8.94
CA GLU A 103 -3.60 -16.14 -7.91
C GLU A 103 -4.73 -15.41 -7.17
N ASN A 104 -5.23 -14.28 -7.70
CA ASN A 104 -6.24 -13.42 -7.08
C ASN A 104 -5.86 -12.93 -5.68
N LYS A 105 -4.59 -12.56 -5.49
CA LYS A 105 -4.07 -12.02 -4.24
C LYS A 105 -3.72 -10.54 -4.38
N THR A 106 -3.93 -9.77 -3.31
CA THR A 106 -3.57 -8.36 -3.25
C THR A 106 -2.09 -8.18 -2.97
N VAL A 107 -1.46 -7.27 -3.69
CA VAL A 107 -0.05 -6.91 -3.52
C VAL A 107 0.07 -5.48 -3.02
N GLY A 108 0.73 -5.30 -1.86
CA GLY A 108 1.02 -3.98 -1.29
C GLY A 108 2.40 -3.46 -1.72
N ILE A 109 2.42 -2.26 -2.29
CA ILE A 109 3.64 -1.62 -2.78
C ILE A 109 3.68 -0.17 -2.31
N PHE A 110 4.82 0.22 -1.74
CA PHE A 110 5.13 1.62 -1.42
C PHE A 110 6.00 2.19 -2.54
N PRO A 111 5.43 2.96 -3.48
CA PRO A 111 6.08 3.25 -4.76
C PRO A 111 7.27 4.20 -4.64
N ALA A 112 7.40 5.00 -3.58
CA ALA A 112 8.61 5.77 -3.28
C ALA A 112 9.85 4.87 -3.09
N GLY A 113 9.64 3.60 -2.70
CA GLY A 113 10.70 2.61 -2.53
C GLY A 113 11.53 2.77 -1.25
N HIS A 114 11.39 3.87 -0.54
CA HIS A 114 11.96 4.16 0.79
C HIS A 114 11.03 5.08 1.55
N ARG A 115 11.22 5.18 2.85
CA ARG A 115 10.44 6.10 3.69
C ARG A 115 10.90 7.53 3.44
N THR A 116 9.98 8.40 3.08
CA THR A 116 10.24 9.81 2.83
C THR A 116 9.03 10.65 3.21
N SER A 117 9.29 11.79 3.84
CA SER A 117 8.31 12.84 4.09
C SER A 117 8.41 13.99 3.08
N VAL A 118 9.30 13.85 2.09
CA VAL A 118 9.47 14.87 1.05
C VAL A 118 8.36 14.73 0.04
N GLU A 119 7.52 15.77 -0.06
CA GLU A 119 6.48 15.86 -1.09
C GLU A 119 7.12 15.90 -2.49
N GLY A 120 6.45 15.25 -3.46
CA GLY A 120 6.96 15.22 -4.84
C GLY A 120 8.13 14.27 -5.05
N THR A 121 8.45 13.38 -4.08
CA THR A 121 9.45 12.33 -4.32
C THR A 121 9.02 11.47 -5.51
N PRO A 122 9.86 11.35 -6.56
CA PRO A 122 9.51 10.57 -7.75
C PRO A 122 9.18 9.13 -7.41
N LEU A 123 8.07 8.63 -7.93
CA LEU A 123 7.65 7.26 -7.74
C LEU A 123 8.40 6.31 -8.67
N LYS A 124 8.74 5.12 -8.14
CA LYS A 124 9.34 4.07 -8.96
C LYS A 124 8.28 3.38 -9.83
N ARG A 125 8.64 3.09 -11.07
CA ARG A 125 7.77 2.43 -12.07
C ARG A 125 7.38 0.98 -11.71
N GLY A 126 7.87 0.44 -10.60
CA GLY A 126 7.66 -0.96 -10.21
C GLY A 126 6.19 -1.31 -9.99
N ALA A 127 5.43 -0.48 -9.27
CA ALA A 127 4.01 -0.71 -9.01
C ALA A 127 3.20 -0.75 -10.32
N SER A 128 3.41 0.23 -11.19
CA SER A 128 2.77 0.35 -12.51
C SER A 128 3.11 -0.84 -13.41
N THR A 129 4.38 -1.26 -13.43
CA THR A 129 4.84 -2.42 -14.19
C THR A 129 4.19 -3.71 -13.71
N ILE A 130 4.12 -3.93 -12.39
CA ILE A 130 3.50 -5.12 -11.79
C ILE A 130 2.02 -5.17 -12.09
N ALA A 131 1.30 -4.06 -11.93
CA ALA A 131 -0.12 -3.95 -12.22
C ALA A 131 -0.42 -4.21 -13.70
N LEU A 132 0.35 -3.62 -14.61
CA LEU A 132 0.20 -3.83 -16.06
C LEU A 132 0.42 -5.30 -16.45
N LEU A 133 1.50 -5.94 -15.94
CA LEU A 133 1.82 -7.35 -16.21
C LEU A 133 0.83 -8.31 -15.55
N GLY A 134 0.35 -7.98 -14.36
CA GLY A 134 -0.65 -8.76 -13.62
C GLY A 134 -2.07 -8.59 -14.14
N LYS A 135 -2.30 -7.63 -15.04
CA LYS A 135 -3.64 -7.22 -15.48
C LYS A 135 -4.55 -6.94 -14.29
N ALA A 136 -4.06 -6.15 -13.34
CA ALA A 136 -4.73 -5.83 -12.10
C ALA A 136 -4.95 -4.31 -11.98
N PRO A 137 -6.06 -3.85 -11.39
CA PRO A 137 -6.23 -2.44 -11.07
C PRO A 137 -5.27 -2.01 -9.95
N ILE A 138 -5.05 -0.70 -9.84
CA ILE A 138 -4.28 -0.12 -8.75
C ILE A 138 -5.22 0.67 -7.85
N LEU A 139 -5.20 0.37 -6.57
CA LEU A 139 -5.89 1.11 -5.53
C LEU A 139 -4.91 2.10 -4.87
N PRO A 140 -4.99 3.40 -5.18
CA PRO A 140 -4.17 4.39 -4.50
C PRO A 140 -4.71 4.64 -3.10
N ALA A 141 -3.82 4.77 -2.13
CA ALA A 141 -4.13 5.12 -0.76
C ALA A 141 -3.15 6.16 -0.21
N ALA A 142 -3.58 6.91 0.78
CA ALA A 142 -2.73 7.78 1.57
C ALA A 142 -3.00 7.55 3.06
N TYR A 143 -1.98 7.78 3.85
CA TYR A 143 -2.03 7.72 5.31
C TYR A 143 -1.54 9.04 5.89
N VAL A 144 -2.24 9.52 6.91
CA VAL A 144 -1.81 10.65 7.76
C VAL A 144 -2.06 10.25 9.21
N GLY A 145 -1.05 10.39 10.05
CA GLY A 145 -1.18 10.00 11.45
C GLY A 145 0.16 9.83 12.17
N PRO A 146 0.15 9.21 13.35
CA PRO A 146 1.33 9.05 14.18
C PRO A 146 2.46 8.31 13.46
N LYS A 147 3.69 8.85 13.52
CA LYS A 147 4.89 8.20 12.98
C LYS A 147 5.50 7.19 13.95
N LYS A 148 5.25 7.34 15.26
CA LYS A 148 5.74 6.44 16.31
C LYS A 148 4.70 5.37 16.64
N LEU A 149 5.14 4.15 16.91
CA LEU A 149 4.26 2.99 17.12
C LEU A 149 3.28 3.18 18.31
N HIS A 150 3.74 3.77 19.42
CA HIS A 150 2.87 4.01 20.57
C HIS A 150 1.71 4.97 20.26
N GLY A 151 1.90 5.90 19.31
CA GLY A 151 0.83 6.80 18.87
C GLY A 151 -0.31 6.11 18.12
N LEU A 152 -0.17 4.84 17.74
CA LEU A 152 -1.24 4.12 17.04
C LEU A 152 -2.49 3.91 17.92
N ILE A 153 -2.31 3.85 19.23
CA ILE A 153 -3.43 3.67 20.19
C ILE A 153 -3.94 5.01 20.70
N THR A 154 -3.03 5.98 20.93
CA THR A 154 -3.35 7.25 21.62
C THR A 154 -3.60 8.41 20.65
N GLY A 155 -3.17 8.29 19.41
CA GLY A 155 -3.35 9.31 18.37
C GLY A 155 -4.47 8.97 17.41
N GLN A 156 -4.73 9.88 16.50
CA GLN A 156 -5.67 9.64 15.39
C GLN A 156 -4.87 9.35 14.12
N ALA A 157 -5.18 8.23 13.50
CA ALA A 157 -4.66 7.82 12.21
C ALA A 157 -5.78 7.84 11.18
N LEU A 158 -5.52 8.45 10.05
CA LEU A 158 -6.43 8.54 8.92
C LEU A 158 -5.84 7.78 7.74
N ILE A 159 -6.62 6.93 7.12
CA ILE A 159 -6.28 6.30 5.85
C ILE A 159 -7.42 6.52 4.86
N LYS A 160 -7.09 6.86 3.62
CA LYS A 160 -8.08 7.09 2.57
C LYS A 160 -7.72 6.32 1.32
N PHE A 161 -8.70 5.58 0.79
CA PHE A 161 -8.62 4.90 -0.48
C PHE A 161 -9.21 5.78 -1.59
N GLY A 162 -8.47 5.98 -2.66
CA GLY A 162 -8.91 6.71 -3.83
C GLY A 162 -9.55 5.79 -4.87
N LYS A 163 -10.16 6.39 -5.91
CA LYS A 163 -10.71 5.62 -7.02
C LYS A 163 -9.64 4.74 -7.66
N PRO A 164 -9.90 3.45 -7.89
CA PRO A 164 -8.95 2.56 -8.55
C PRO A 164 -8.59 3.04 -9.96
N ILE A 165 -7.39 2.71 -10.39
CA ILE A 165 -6.93 2.90 -11.77
C ILE A 165 -7.08 1.55 -12.46
N TYR A 166 -8.05 1.43 -13.36
CA TYR A 166 -8.30 0.21 -14.13
C TYR A 166 -7.50 0.17 -15.43
N GLN A 167 -7.31 -1.02 -15.98
CA GLN A 167 -6.67 -1.17 -17.30
C GLN A 167 -7.46 -0.47 -18.43
N SER A 168 -8.79 -0.35 -18.25
CA SER A 168 -9.68 0.36 -19.17
C SER A 168 -9.44 1.87 -19.23
N ASP A 169 -8.89 2.44 -18.14
CA ASP A 169 -8.65 3.88 -18.02
C ASP A 169 -7.36 4.32 -18.75
N ILE A 170 -6.57 3.32 -19.19
CA ILE A 170 -5.30 3.56 -19.87
C ILE A 170 -5.56 3.73 -21.36
N PRO A 171 -5.11 4.84 -22.00
CA PRO A 171 -5.27 5.02 -23.42
C PRO A 171 -4.68 3.84 -24.22
N LYS A 172 -5.48 3.30 -25.15
CA LYS A 172 -5.13 2.07 -25.88
C LYS A 172 -3.96 2.25 -26.82
N GLU A 173 -3.82 3.44 -27.38
CA GLU A 173 -2.79 3.86 -28.34
C GLU A 173 -1.38 3.93 -27.75
N LEU A 174 -1.25 4.05 -26.42
CA LEU A 174 0.04 4.15 -25.77
C LEU A 174 0.85 2.85 -25.88
N LYS A 175 2.14 2.97 -26.15
CA LYS A 175 3.08 1.86 -26.09
C LYS A 175 3.29 1.44 -24.62
N ARG A 176 3.85 0.25 -24.42
CA ARG A 176 4.02 -0.34 -23.08
C ARG A 176 4.70 0.60 -22.08
N ASN A 177 5.78 1.28 -22.48
CA ASN A 177 6.50 2.18 -21.59
C ASN A 177 5.68 3.42 -21.25
N GLU A 178 4.99 3.98 -22.24
CA GLU A 178 4.10 5.13 -22.07
C GLU A 178 2.91 4.79 -21.13
N LYS A 179 2.35 3.56 -21.24
CA LYS A 179 1.34 3.06 -20.30
C LYS A 179 1.85 3.01 -18.87
N ILE A 180 3.09 2.54 -18.67
CA ILE A 180 3.73 2.49 -17.34
C ILE A 180 3.92 3.91 -16.78
N ASP A 181 4.36 4.86 -17.62
CA ASP A 181 4.55 6.26 -17.21
C ASP A 181 3.21 6.92 -16.89
N PHE A 182 2.19 6.71 -17.71
CA PHE A 182 0.84 7.18 -17.47
C PHE A 182 0.30 6.67 -16.12
N ILE A 183 0.38 5.36 -15.85
CA ILE A 183 -0.07 4.78 -14.58
C ILE A 183 0.72 5.35 -13.41
N THR A 184 2.05 5.52 -13.56
CA THR A 184 2.90 6.08 -12.49
C THR A 184 2.48 7.50 -12.15
N LYS A 185 2.17 8.31 -13.15
CA LYS A 185 1.69 9.68 -12.98
C LYS A 185 0.31 9.73 -12.32
N GLU A 186 -0.59 8.83 -12.71
CA GLU A 186 -1.91 8.71 -12.08
C GLU A 186 -1.80 8.33 -10.60
N ILE A 187 -0.92 7.37 -10.25
CA ILE A 187 -0.66 7.02 -8.83
C ILE A 187 -0.17 8.26 -8.07
N GLU A 188 0.83 8.96 -8.61
CA GLU A 188 1.40 10.15 -7.98
C GLU A 188 0.33 11.21 -7.73
N THR A 189 -0.44 11.56 -8.76
CA THR A 189 -1.47 12.61 -8.70
C THR A 189 -2.57 12.24 -7.68
N ARG A 190 -3.11 11.01 -7.76
CA ARG A 190 -4.18 10.59 -6.86
C ARG A 190 -3.70 10.45 -5.43
N THR A 191 -2.50 9.90 -5.20
CA THR A 191 -1.93 9.78 -3.84
C THR A 191 -1.67 11.15 -3.21
N ALA A 192 -1.13 12.11 -3.97
CA ALA A 192 -0.90 13.48 -3.49
C ALA A 192 -2.22 14.18 -3.13
N GLN A 193 -3.26 14.03 -3.96
CA GLN A 193 -4.58 14.56 -3.67
C GLN A 193 -5.16 13.97 -2.37
N LEU A 194 -5.12 12.64 -2.23
CA LEU A 194 -5.61 11.95 -1.03
C LEU A 194 -4.87 12.42 0.22
N GLN A 195 -3.56 12.60 0.14
CA GLN A 195 -2.75 13.07 1.26
C GLN A 195 -3.12 14.49 1.66
N LYS A 196 -3.34 15.38 0.69
CA LYS A 196 -3.81 16.75 0.94
C LYS A 196 -5.18 16.76 1.63
N GLU A 197 -6.13 15.96 1.14
CA GLU A 197 -7.46 15.84 1.73
C GLU A 197 -7.40 15.32 3.18
N LEU A 198 -6.55 14.31 3.44
CA LEU A 198 -6.38 13.78 4.80
C LEU A 198 -5.75 14.79 5.77
N ARG A 199 -4.80 15.61 5.31
CA ARG A 199 -4.20 16.66 6.15
C ARG A 199 -5.24 17.70 6.55
N LEU A 200 -6.10 18.15 5.62
CA LEU A 200 -7.19 19.07 5.92
C LEU A 200 -8.16 18.50 6.96
N ILE A 201 -8.48 17.21 6.86
CA ILE A 201 -9.32 16.53 7.86
C ILE A 201 -8.60 16.47 9.21
N GLN A 202 -7.30 16.12 9.22
CA GLN A 202 -6.52 16.04 10.47
C GLN A 202 -6.44 17.40 11.17
N ASP A 203 -6.22 18.48 10.42
CA ASP A 203 -6.18 19.84 10.97
C ASP A 203 -7.51 20.22 11.61
N SER A 204 -8.64 19.90 10.94
CA SER A 204 -9.99 20.16 11.47
C SER A 204 -10.37 19.32 12.70
N LEU A 205 -9.66 18.25 12.99
CA LEU A 205 -9.87 17.42 14.20
C LEU A 205 -9.01 17.89 15.39
N ASN A 206 -8.00 18.72 15.13
CA ASN A 206 -7.09 19.24 16.16
C ASN A 206 -7.52 20.65 16.64
N ASP A 207 -8.41 21.33 15.91
CA ASP A 207 -9.05 22.60 16.27
C ASP A 207 -10.29 22.37 17.14
#